data_76677e6ec57f546686596174bf66872d
#
_entry.id   76677e6ec57f546686596174bf66872d
#
_cell.length_a   1.000
_cell.length_b   1.000
_cell.length_c   1.000
_cell.angle_alpha   90.00
_cell.angle_beta   90.00
_cell.angle_gamma   90.00
#
_symmetry.space_group_name_H-M   'P 1'
#
loop_
_entity.id
_entity.type
_entity.pdbx_description
1 polymer ?
#
loop_
_entity_poly.entity_id
_entity_poly.type
_entity_poly.pdbx_seq_one_letter_code
_entity_poly.pdbx_strand_id
1 'polypeptide(L)'
;MLLSGNANCVSNVKPKQDELCKRLGEIIKRDPFKVQCLRALRSLEVPQGYIGAGFVRNAIWDELHQKVSPTPLNDIDVVYFYDKVAMPNSSAEYKSTKESLSQSEFYHKALFAIQSQEQLFQHELSRLVPHANWQVKNQARMHLAHNHSAYRSCHDAISYWIEQETCVAVRLLANDDVDIIAPFGLEANFAGTISINPKYPRPDVFEQRVRSKNWLKTWPLLKRV
;
A
#
# COMPACT_ATOMS: atom_id res chain seq x y z
N MET A 1 -25.55 -51.70 -0.85
CA MET A 1 -24.44 -51.08 -1.59
C MET A 1 -24.74 -49.60 -1.73
N LEU A 2 -24.17 -48.81 -0.84
CA LEU A 2 -24.33 -47.35 -0.83
C LEU A 2 -22.97 -46.80 -1.20
N LEU A 3 -22.87 -46.16 -2.36
CA LEU A 3 -21.69 -45.43 -2.79
C LEU A 3 -21.79 -44.00 -2.25
N SER A 4 -20.98 -43.70 -1.25
CA SER A 4 -20.74 -42.36 -0.74
C SER A 4 -19.86 -41.59 -1.72
N GLY A 5 -20.41 -40.65 -2.45
CA GLY A 5 -19.67 -39.69 -3.24
C GLY A 5 -19.09 -38.62 -2.32
N ASN A 6 -17.78 -38.69 -2.06
CA ASN A 6 -17.03 -37.59 -1.48
C ASN A 6 -16.88 -36.49 -2.53
N ALA A 7 -17.65 -35.43 -2.41
CA ALA A 7 -17.43 -34.19 -3.15
C ALA A 7 -16.25 -33.48 -2.49
N ASN A 8 -15.05 -33.61 -3.05
CA ASN A 8 -13.90 -32.78 -2.72
C ASN A 8 -14.18 -31.35 -3.17
N CYS A 9 -14.63 -30.51 -2.25
CA CYS A 9 -14.70 -29.08 -2.44
C CYS A 9 -13.27 -28.52 -2.31
N VAL A 10 -12.45 -28.67 -3.37
CA VAL A 10 -11.16 -28.00 -3.48
C VAL A 10 -11.46 -26.52 -3.74
N SER A 11 -11.09 -25.67 -2.80
CA SER A 11 -11.30 -24.23 -2.85
C SER A 11 -10.68 -23.60 -4.11
N ASN A 12 -11.52 -23.15 -5.04
CA ASN A 12 -11.16 -22.44 -6.28
C ASN A 12 -10.64 -21.01 -6.08
N VAL A 13 -10.22 -20.65 -4.86
CA VAL A 13 -9.84 -19.27 -4.50
C VAL A 13 -8.45 -18.91 -5.00
N LYS A 14 -7.50 -19.85 -4.96
CA LYS A 14 -6.10 -19.58 -5.32
C LYS A 14 -5.87 -19.31 -6.83
N PRO A 15 -6.45 -20.11 -7.76
CA PRO A 15 -6.30 -19.85 -9.19
C PRO A 15 -6.88 -18.50 -9.63
N LYS A 16 -7.98 -18.08 -9.02
CA LYS A 16 -8.63 -16.79 -9.32
C LYS A 16 -7.76 -15.61 -8.91
N GLN A 17 -7.15 -15.67 -7.73
CA GLN A 17 -6.25 -14.60 -7.25
C GLN A 17 -5.01 -14.46 -8.13
N ASP A 18 -4.40 -15.57 -8.55
CA ASP A 18 -3.23 -15.58 -9.44
C ASP A 18 -3.55 -14.94 -10.81
N GLU A 19 -4.75 -15.20 -11.35
CA GLU A 19 -5.23 -14.58 -12.59
C GLU A 19 -5.40 -13.05 -12.41
N LEU A 20 -5.99 -12.61 -11.29
CA LEU A 20 -6.16 -11.18 -11.00
C LEU A 20 -4.81 -10.48 -10.79
N CYS A 21 -3.84 -11.13 -10.16
CA CYS A 21 -2.48 -10.62 -10.03
C CYS A 21 -1.80 -10.45 -11.39
N LYS A 22 -1.91 -11.45 -12.27
CA LYS A 22 -1.40 -11.37 -13.64
C LYS A 22 -2.04 -10.20 -14.41
N ARG A 23 -3.37 -10.10 -14.36
CA ARG A 23 -4.12 -9.02 -15.00
C ARG A 23 -3.68 -7.65 -14.47
N LEU A 24 -3.52 -7.49 -13.15
CA LEU A 24 -3.01 -6.25 -12.57
C LEU A 24 -1.61 -5.92 -13.09
N GLY A 25 -0.71 -6.91 -13.13
CA GLY A 25 0.63 -6.74 -13.69
C GLY A 25 0.61 -6.23 -15.14
N GLU A 26 -0.29 -6.74 -15.96
CA GLU A 26 -0.48 -6.29 -17.34
C GLU A 26 -1.02 -4.86 -17.42
N ILE A 27 -2.00 -4.49 -16.57
CA ILE A 27 -2.53 -3.14 -16.48
C ILE A 27 -1.42 -2.13 -16.12
N ILE A 28 -0.62 -2.45 -15.11
CA ILE A 28 0.49 -1.59 -14.66
C ILE A 28 1.56 -1.45 -15.75
N LYS A 29 1.94 -2.55 -16.40
CA LYS A 29 2.99 -2.55 -17.44
C LYS A 29 2.58 -1.82 -18.72
N ARG A 30 1.28 -1.70 -19.03
CA ARG A 30 0.77 -0.94 -20.18
C ARG A 30 0.85 0.58 -20.01
N ASP A 31 1.00 1.08 -18.78
CA ASP A 31 1.11 2.51 -18.50
C ASP A 31 2.59 2.92 -18.37
N PRO A 32 3.17 3.63 -19.36
CA PRO A 32 4.58 4.02 -19.35
C PRO A 32 4.95 4.89 -18.15
N PHE A 33 4.03 5.76 -17.69
CA PHE A 33 4.27 6.60 -16.52
C PHE A 33 4.37 5.75 -15.24
N LYS A 34 3.49 4.77 -15.07
CA LYS A 34 3.56 3.85 -13.92
C LYS A 34 4.84 3.04 -13.92
N VAL A 35 5.25 2.53 -15.09
CA VAL A 35 6.52 1.81 -15.23
C VAL A 35 7.72 2.71 -14.88
N GLN A 36 7.71 3.97 -15.33
CA GLN A 36 8.75 4.95 -14.98
C GLN A 36 8.81 5.18 -13.46
N CYS A 37 7.67 5.39 -12.79
CA CYS A 37 7.60 5.56 -11.35
C CYS A 37 8.15 4.33 -10.59
N LEU A 38 7.77 3.13 -11.01
CA LEU A 38 8.23 1.89 -10.38
C LEU A 38 9.73 1.64 -10.60
N ARG A 39 10.27 1.97 -11.77
CA ARG A 39 11.71 1.92 -12.03
C ARG A 39 12.48 2.92 -11.19
N ALA A 40 11.97 4.13 -11.03
CA ALA A 40 12.56 5.13 -10.14
C ALA A 40 12.60 4.64 -8.68
N LEU A 41 11.51 4.07 -8.17
CA LEU A 41 11.50 3.49 -6.83
C LEU A 41 12.50 2.35 -6.69
N ARG A 42 12.55 1.44 -7.67
CA ARG A 42 13.49 0.31 -7.67
C ARG A 42 14.95 0.76 -7.63
N SER A 43 15.29 1.80 -8.39
CA SER A 43 16.69 2.31 -8.46
C SER A 43 17.20 2.88 -7.14
N LEU A 44 16.30 3.25 -6.21
CA LEU A 44 16.67 3.74 -4.88
C LEU A 44 16.83 2.62 -3.84
N GLU A 45 16.56 1.37 -4.20
CA GLU A 45 16.67 0.19 -3.33
C GLU A 45 15.98 0.39 -1.94
N VAL A 46 14.85 1.08 -1.95
CA VAL A 46 14.10 1.39 -0.73
C VAL A 46 13.64 0.09 -0.05
N PRO A 47 13.96 -0.15 1.24
CA PRO A 47 13.65 -1.40 1.92
C PRO A 47 12.14 -1.70 1.92
N GLN A 48 11.73 -2.85 1.36
CA GLN A 48 10.31 -3.20 1.15
C GLN A 48 9.52 -2.04 0.51
N GLY A 49 10.12 -1.31 -0.45
CA GLY A 49 9.48 -0.17 -1.11
C GLY A 49 8.40 -0.61 -2.10
N TYR A 50 7.19 -0.05 -1.97
CA TYR A 50 6.05 -0.26 -2.87
C TYR A 50 5.37 1.07 -3.18
N ILE A 51 4.70 1.15 -4.33
CA ILE A 51 3.76 2.23 -4.65
C ILE A 51 2.34 1.68 -4.52
N GLY A 52 1.49 2.36 -3.74
CA GLY A 52 0.18 1.83 -3.37
C GLY A 52 -1.01 2.73 -3.62
N ALA A 53 -2.10 2.40 -2.95
CA ALA A 53 -3.33 3.19 -2.90
C ALA A 53 -3.88 3.56 -4.27
N GLY A 54 -4.04 4.87 -4.53
CA GLY A 54 -4.60 5.41 -5.77
C GLY A 54 -3.82 5.02 -7.02
N PHE A 55 -2.51 4.84 -6.93
CA PHE A 55 -1.66 4.42 -8.04
C PHE A 55 -2.10 3.09 -8.66
N VAL A 56 -2.50 2.13 -7.83
CA VAL A 56 -2.94 0.80 -8.23
C VAL A 56 -4.46 0.75 -8.42
N ARG A 57 -5.21 1.16 -7.38
CA ARG A 57 -6.67 1.11 -7.38
C ARG A 57 -7.29 1.83 -8.59
N ASN A 58 -6.84 3.06 -8.89
CA ASN A 58 -7.38 3.84 -9.99
C ASN A 58 -7.07 3.19 -11.34
N ALA A 59 -5.92 2.53 -11.51
CA ALA A 59 -5.59 1.82 -12.74
C ALA A 59 -6.57 0.66 -13.03
N ILE A 60 -6.95 -0.09 -12.00
CA ILE A 60 -7.97 -1.14 -12.14
C ILE A 60 -9.34 -0.52 -12.46
N TRP A 61 -9.71 0.57 -11.78
CA TRP A 61 -10.99 1.24 -12.00
C TRP A 61 -11.06 1.91 -13.38
N ASP A 62 -9.97 2.47 -13.90
CA ASP A 62 -9.88 2.98 -15.26
C ASP A 62 -10.07 1.86 -16.30
N GLU A 63 -9.44 0.71 -16.08
CA GLU A 63 -9.62 -0.48 -16.94
C GLU A 63 -11.09 -0.96 -16.97
N LEU A 64 -11.75 -1.04 -15.79
CA LEU A 64 -13.17 -1.41 -15.69
C LEU A 64 -14.10 -0.43 -16.43
N HIS A 65 -13.71 0.83 -16.50
CA HIS A 65 -14.45 1.89 -17.18
C HIS A 65 -14.00 2.09 -18.64
N GLN A 66 -13.08 1.27 -19.14
CA GLN A 66 -12.54 1.36 -20.50
C GLN A 66 -12.04 2.78 -20.85
N LYS A 67 -11.41 3.44 -19.89
CA LYS A 67 -10.91 4.80 -20.10
C LYS A 67 -9.79 4.83 -21.13
N VAL A 68 -9.86 5.74 -22.07
CA VAL A 68 -8.84 5.96 -23.10
C VAL A 68 -7.54 6.51 -22.50
N SER A 69 -7.67 7.36 -21.49
CA SER A 69 -6.53 7.95 -20.79
C SER A 69 -6.60 7.66 -19.30
N PRO A 70 -5.45 7.37 -18.65
CA PRO A 70 -5.41 7.17 -17.21
C PRO A 70 -5.96 8.39 -16.45
N THR A 71 -6.70 8.13 -15.38
CA THR A 71 -7.15 9.20 -14.48
C THR A 71 -5.93 9.82 -13.78
N PRO A 72 -5.76 11.14 -13.79
CA PRO A 72 -4.65 11.81 -13.12
C PRO A 72 -4.56 11.43 -11.64
N LEU A 73 -3.34 11.23 -11.16
CA LEU A 73 -3.05 10.98 -9.76
C LEU A 73 -2.80 12.30 -9.04
N ASN A 74 -3.46 12.52 -7.90
CA ASN A 74 -3.20 13.68 -7.05
C ASN A 74 -1.85 13.55 -6.33
N ASP A 75 -1.54 12.33 -5.92
CA ASP A 75 -0.35 11.94 -5.19
C ASP A 75 0.07 10.51 -5.58
N ILE A 76 1.32 10.18 -5.28
CA ILE A 76 1.88 8.83 -5.47
C ILE A 76 2.40 8.37 -4.11
N ASP A 77 1.63 7.49 -3.48
CA ASP A 77 1.93 6.94 -2.16
C ASP A 77 3.03 5.88 -2.25
N VAL A 78 4.24 6.22 -1.80
CA VAL A 78 5.33 5.27 -1.58
C VAL A 78 5.33 4.83 -0.13
N VAL A 79 5.15 3.55 0.09
CA VAL A 79 5.25 2.91 1.39
C VAL A 79 6.51 2.06 1.44
N TYR A 80 7.23 2.11 2.57
CA TYR A 80 8.38 1.26 2.81
C TYR A 80 8.43 0.83 4.28
N PHE A 81 9.22 -0.19 4.58
CA PHE A 81 9.32 -0.70 5.95
C PHE A 81 10.79 -0.78 6.37
N TYR A 82 11.15 0.05 7.33
CA TYR A 82 12.47 0.06 7.92
C TYR A 82 12.37 0.31 9.43
N ASP A 83 12.58 -0.72 10.22
CA ASP A 83 12.42 -0.72 11.68
C ASP A 83 13.74 -0.61 12.46
N LYS A 84 14.90 -0.65 11.76
CA LYS A 84 16.23 -0.66 12.36
C LYS A 84 16.64 0.65 13.03
N VAL A 85 15.84 1.71 12.96
CA VAL A 85 16.02 2.86 13.83
C VAL A 85 15.63 2.39 15.23
N ALA A 86 16.64 2.08 16.04
CA ALA A 86 16.47 1.56 17.40
C ALA A 86 15.59 2.53 18.22
N MET A 87 14.32 2.16 18.37
CA MET A 87 13.44 2.74 19.38
C MET A 87 13.39 1.74 20.53
N PRO A 88 13.61 2.16 21.77
CA PRO A 88 13.44 1.23 22.88
C PRO A 88 11.96 0.80 22.93
N ASN A 89 11.72 -0.48 22.64
CA ASN A 89 10.39 -1.08 22.72
C ASN A 89 9.93 -1.26 24.18
N SER A 90 10.82 -1.07 25.14
CA SER A 90 10.54 -1.16 26.58
C SER A 90 11.55 -0.35 27.41
N SER A 91 11.15 -0.01 28.63
CA SER A 91 12.01 0.61 29.64
C SER A 91 13.24 -0.25 30.01
N ALA A 92 13.29 -1.51 29.63
CA ALA A 92 14.41 -2.42 29.90
C ALA A 92 15.54 -2.28 28.86
N GLU A 93 15.26 -2.06 27.57
CA GLU A 93 16.28 -1.83 26.54
C GLU A 93 16.94 -0.46 26.66
N TYR A 94 16.19 0.53 27.18
CA TYR A 94 16.73 1.87 27.45
C TYR A 94 17.88 1.87 28.48
N LYS A 95 17.87 0.94 29.43
CA LYS A 95 18.89 0.85 30.49
C LYS A 95 20.25 0.31 30.02
N SER A 96 20.33 -0.29 28.83
CA SER A 96 21.57 -0.89 28.32
C SER A 96 22.44 0.05 27.48
N THR A 97 21.89 1.15 26.97
CA THR A 97 22.64 2.18 26.24
C THR A 97 23.09 3.28 27.17
N LYS A 98 24.34 3.18 27.61
CA LYS A 98 25.01 4.14 28.52
C LYS A 98 25.39 5.48 27.83
N GLU A 99 24.45 6.16 27.22
CA GLU A 99 24.63 7.59 26.87
C GLU A 99 23.41 8.39 27.32
N SER A 100 23.66 9.49 27.97
CA SER A 100 22.80 10.31 28.81
C SER A 100 21.67 11.07 28.09
N LEU A 101 20.96 10.45 27.19
CA LEU A 101 19.76 11.05 26.57
C LEU A 101 18.52 10.62 27.34
N SER A 102 17.64 11.57 27.64
CA SER A 102 16.32 11.25 28.14
C SER A 102 15.53 10.42 27.11
N GLN A 103 14.57 9.62 27.55
CA GLN A 103 13.69 8.84 26.67
C GLN A 103 13.01 9.74 25.59
N SER A 104 12.67 10.98 25.96
CA SER A 104 12.12 11.99 25.06
C SER A 104 13.10 12.42 23.97
N GLU A 105 14.35 12.71 24.31
CA GLU A 105 15.37 13.14 23.35
C GLU A 105 15.74 12.03 22.37
N PHE A 106 15.83 10.78 22.86
CA PHE A 106 16.04 9.63 21.99
C PHE A 106 14.88 9.44 21.00
N TYR A 107 13.63 9.56 21.48
CA TYR A 107 12.44 9.49 20.63
C TYR A 107 12.44 10.57 19.56
N HIS A 108 12.76 11.82 19.92
CA HIS A 108 12.85 12.92 18.96
C HIS A 108 13.96 12.72 17.91
N LYS A 109 15.13 12.22 18.29
CA LYS A 109 16.21 11.90 17.36
C LYS A 109 15.81 10.81 16.37
N ALA A 110 15.14 9.75 16.84
CA ALA A 110 14.69 8.67 15.99
C ALA A 110 13.60 9.13 15.00
N LEU A 111 12.64 9.94 15.44
CA LEU A 111 11.64 10.54 14.55
C LEU A 111 12.28 11.45 13.50
N PHE A 112 13.23 12.28 13.90
CA PHE A 112 13.96 13.15 12.98
C PHE A 112 14.72 12.35 11.91
N ALA A 113 15.40 11.27 12.30
CA ALA A 113 16.11 10.40 11.36
C ALA A 113 15.17 9.74 10.35
N ILE A 114 13.98 9.30 10.79
CA ILE A 114 12.95 8.72 9.92
C ILE A 114 12.43 9.77 8.93
N GLN A 115 12.06 10.95 9.42
CA GLN A 115 11.56 12.04 8.57
C GLN A 115 12.62 12.50 7.56
N SER A 116 13.89 12.58 7.97
CA SER A 116 14.99 12.91 7.07
C SER A 116 15.17 11.87 5.96
N GLN A 117 15.00 10.59 6.27
CA GLN A 117 15.07 9.50 5.28
C GLN A 117 13.87 9.53 4.32
N GLU A 118 12.64 9.77 4.83
CA GLU A 118 11.45 9.95 3.99
C GLU A 118 11.65 11.12 3.01
N GLN A 119 12.14 12.26 3.51
CA GLN A 119 12.43 13.45 2.70
C GLN A 119 13.50 13.19 1.64
N LEU A 120 14.57 12.46 2.00
CA LEU A 120 15.62 12.09 1.05
C LEU A 120 15.07 11.24 -0.09
N PHE A 121 14.32 10.18 0.21
CA PHE A 121 13.71 9.35 -0.82
C PHE A 121 12.72 10.14 -1.67
N GLN A 122 11.90 10.99 -1.06
CA GLN A 122 10.96 11.83 -1.77
C GLN A 122 11.67 12.81 -2.70
N HIS A 123 12.76 13.42 -2.27
CA HIS A 123 13.60 14.31 -3.08
C HIS A 123 14.19 13.57 -4.29
N GLU A 124 14.80 12.40 -4.08
CA GLU A 124 15.41 11.61 -5.15
C GLU A 124 14.35 11.12 -6.16
N LEU A 125 13.19 10.68 -5.70
CA LEU A 125 12.07 10.32 -6.59
C LEU A 125 11.59 11.51 -7.41
N SER A 126 11.49 12.70 -6.79
CA SER A 126 11.11 13.92 -7.49
C SER A 126 12.15 14.37 -8.52
N ARG A 127 13.43 14.08 -8.28
CA ARG A 127 14.49 14.31 -9.27
C ARG A 127 14.41 13.35 -10.45
N LEU A 128 14.05 12.06 -10.21
CA LEU A 128 13.92 11.04 -11.24
C LEU A 128 12.63 11.17 -12.06
N VAL A 129 11.53 11.58 -11.43
CA VAL A 129 10.22 11.76 -12.06
C VAL A 129 9.61 13.10 -11.57
N PRO A 130 10.01 14.24 -12.15
CA PRO A 130 9.69 15.57 -11.62
C PRO A 130 8.20 15.94 -11.60
N HIS A 131 7.39 15.34 -12.48
CA HIS A 131 5.97 15.65 -12.59
C HIS A 131 5.09 14.83 -11.66
N ALA A 132 5.67 13.94 -10.86
CA ALA A 132 4.98 13.11 -9.89
C ALA A 132 4.95 13.78 -8.52
N ASN A 133 3.76 13.85 -7.91
CA ASN A 133 3.61 14.33 -6.53
C ASN A 133 3.84 13.18 -5.56
N TRP A 134 5.09 12.99 -5.15
CA TRP A 134 5.50 11.88 -4.31
C TRP A 134 5.16 12.11 -2.84
N GLN A 135 4.64 11.08 -2.19
CA GLN A 135 4.46 10.99 -0.74
C GLN A 135 5.12 9.73 -0.22
N VAL A 136 6.24 9.87 0.47
CA VAL A 136 7.03 8.73 0.97
C VAL A 136 6.82 8.58 2.47
N LYS A 137 6.42 7.37 2.91
CA LYS A 137 6.13 7.08 4.32
C LYS A 137 6.68 5.75 4.78
N ASN A 138 7.47 5.79 5.87
CA ASN A 138 7.92 4.60 6.57
C ASN A 138 6.78 4.02 7.41
N GLN A 139 6.35 2.82 7.04
CA GLN A 139 5.22 2.15 7.69
C GLN A 139 5.56 1.60 9.08
N ALA A 140 6.84 1.39 9.39
CA ALA A 140 7.24 0.78 10.66
C ALA A 140 6.76 1.55 11.90
N ARG A 141 6.47 2.85 11.78
CA ARG A 141 6.05 3.73 12.89
C ARG A 141 4.65 4.31 12.74
N MET A 142 3.97 4.04 11.64
CA MET A 142 2.61 4.57 11.41
C MET A 142 1.59 4.06 12.42
N HIS A 143 1.82 2.89 13.03
CA HIS A 143 0.98 2.34 14.09
C HIS A 143 0.84 3.27 15.31
N LEU A 144 1.88 4.08 15.62
CA LEU A 144 1.88 4.99 16.78
C LEU A 144 0.80 6.07 16.67
N ALA A 145 0.55 6.60 15.46
CA ALA A 145 -0.50 7.61 15.22
C ALA A 145 -1.92 7.05 15.30
N HIS A 146 -2.07 5.72 15.28
CA HIS A 146 -3.37 5.05 15.22
C HIS A 146 -3.66 4.17 16.43
N ASN A 147 -2.75 4.13 17.41
CA ASN A 147 -2.84 3.27 18.60
C ASN A 147 -3.02 1.78 18.24
N HIS A 148 -2.34 1.34 17.19
CA HIS A 148 -2.28 -0.07 16.78
C HIS A 148 -1.08 -0.76 17.40
N SER A 149 -1.08 -2.11 17.42
CA SER A 149 0.15 -2.89 17.63
C SER A 149 1.16 -2.59 16.53
N ALA A 150 2.46 -2.73 16.82
CA ALA A 150 3.52 -2.50 15.85
C ALA A 150 3.33 -3.34 14.59
N TYR A 151 3.41 -2.69 13.43
CA TYR A 151 3.33 -3.38 12.15
C TYR A 151 4.61 -4.18 11.89
N ARG A 152 4.48 -5.29 11.17
CA ARG A 152 5.56 -6.22 10.88
C ARG A 152 6.14 -6.11 9.47
N SER A 153 5.43 -5.41 8.57
CA SER A 153 5.78 -5.25 7.15
C SER A 153 4.92 -4.19 6.48
N CYS A 154 5.23 -3.80 5.24
CA CYS A 154 4.31 -3.01 4.42
C CYS A 154 2.96 -3.70 4.21
N HIS A 155 2.95 -5.02 3.97
CA HIS A 155 1.72 -5.81 3.82
C HIS A 155 0.81 -5.68 5.06
N ASP A 156 1.39 -5.81 6.27
CA ASP A 156 0.64 -5.67 7.52
C ASP A 156 0.12 -4.23 7.69
N ALA A 157 0.96 -3.22 7.45
CA ALA A 157 0.60 -1.83 7.62
C ALA A 157 -0.55 -1.38 6.70
N ILE A 158 -0.47 -1.69 5.38
CA ILE A 158 -1.52 -1.29 4.44
C ILE A 158 -2.85 -2.02 4.69
N SER A 159 -2.85 -3.15 5.40
CA SER A 159 -4.08 -3.85 5.79
C SER A 159 -4.96 -3.07 6.77
N TYR A 160 -4.49 -1.93 7.29
CA TYR A 160 -5.24 -1.02 8.15
C TYR A 160 -5.75 0.26 7.44
N TRP A 161 -5.54 0.38 6.12
CA TRP A 161 -6.07 1.53 5.38
C TRP A 161 -7.60 1.51 5.34
N ILE A 162 -8.21 2.63 4.93
CA ILE A 162 -9.63 2.87 5.16
C ILE A 162 -10.53 2.00 4.29
N GLU A 163 -10.26 1.93 2.98
CA GLU A 163 -11.02 1.13 2.04
C GLU A 163 -10.28 -0.16 1.71
N GLN A 164 -11.00 -1.26 1.60
CA GLN A 164 -10.44 -2.54 1.23
C GLN A 164 -9.68 -2.45 -0.12
N GLU A 165 -10.26 -1.77 -1.10
CA GLU A 165 -9.70 -1.61 -2.44
C GLU A 165 -8.45 -0.72 -2.47
N THR A 166 -8.26 0.11 -1.44
CA THR A 166 -7.05 0.93 -1.28
C THR A 166 -5.88 0.12 -0.71
N CYS A 167 -6.16 -1.00 -0.01
CA CYS A 167 -5.15 -1.86 0.61
C CYS A 167 -4.39 -2.69 -0.44
N VAL A 168 -3.76 -2.04 -1.39
CA VAL A 168 -3.02 -2.67 -2.48
C VAL A 168 -1.79 -1.84 -2.83
N ALA A 169 -0.66 -2.51 -3.10
CA ALA A 169 0.55 -1.85 -3.57
C ALA A 169 1.38 -2.78 -4.47
N VAL A 170 2.23 -2.19 -5.29
CA VAL A 170 3.05 -2.88 -6.29
C VAL A 170 4.49 -2.38 -6.29
N ARG A 171 5.43 -3.23 -6.72
CA ARG A 171 6.79 -2.84 -7.06
C ARG A 171 7.28 -3.66 -8.26
N LEU A 172 8.35 -3.19 -8.93
CA LEU A 172 9.06 -3.99 -9.94
C LEU A 172 10.19 -4.78 -9.28
N LEU A 173 10.26 -6.06 -9.60
CA LEU A 173 11.40 -6.92 -9.31
C LEU A 173 12.54 -6.71 -10.33
N ALA A 174 13.70 -7.30 -10.07
CA ALA A 174 14.88 -7.16 -10.94
C ALA A 174 14.64 -7.66 -12.39
N ASN A 175 13.77 -8.66 -12.56
CA ASN A 175 13.37 -9.24 -13.85
C ASN A 175 12.20 -8.50 -14.53
N ASP A 176 11.86 -7.29 -14.05
CA ASP A 176 10.69 -6.49 -14.47
C ASP A 176 9.32 -7.14 -14.21
N ASP A 177 9.23 -8.19 -13.38
CA ASP A 177 7.94 -8.68 -12.90
C ASP A 177 7.37 -7.76 -11.85
N VAL A 178 6.03 -7.70 -11.79
CA VAL A 178 5.30 -6.92 -10.81
C VAL A 178 5.04 -7.78 -9.57
N ASP A 179 5.66 -7.41 -8.46
CA ASP A 179 5.35 -7.96 -7.14
C ASP A 179 4.21 -7.16 -6.50
N ILE A 180 3.21 -7.85 -5.96
CA ILE A 180 1.94 -7.28 -5.52
C ILE A 180 1.69 -7.65 -4.07
N ILE A 181 1.36 -6.67 -3.25
CA ILE A 181 0.79 -6.89 -1.92
C ILE A 181 -0.67 -6.44 -1.91
N ALA A 182 -1.57 -7.35 -1.53
CA ALA A 182 -3.01 -7.13 -1.44
C ALA A 182 -3.57 -7.96 -0.28
N PRO A 183 -3.57 -7.43 0.96
CA PRO A 183 -3.97 -8.15 2.16
C PRO A 183 -5.36 -8.79 2.11
N PHE A 184 -6.26 -8.24 1.31
CA PHE A 184 -7.63 -8.72 1.14
C PHE A 184 -7.90 -9.33 -0.24
N GLY A 185 -6.85 -9.65 -1.01
CA GLY A 185 -6.99 -10.04 -2.40
C GLY A 185 -7.32 -8.87 -3.32
N LEU A 186 -7.64 -9.18 -4.57
CA LEU A 186 -7.94 -8.20 -5.63
C LEU A 186 -9.40 -8.27 -6.11
N GLU A 187 -10.18 -9.19 -5.58
CA GLU A 187 -11.56 -9.43 -6.02
C GLU A 187 -12.43 -8.18 -5.91
N ALA A 188 -12.37 -7.46 -4.78
CA ALA A 188 -13.11 -6.23 -4.57
C ALA A 188 -12.70 -5.13 -5.57
N ASN A 189 -11.39 -5.00 -5.83
CA ASN A 189 -10.87 -4.06 -6.82
C ASN A 189 -11.45 -4.33 -8.21
N PHE A 190 -11.41 -5.59 -8.68
CA PHE A 190 -11.90 -5.97 -10.00
C PHE A 190 -13.43 -6.14 -10.09
N ALA A 191 -14.12 -6.27 -8.95
CA ALA A 191 -15.57 -6.17 -8.89
C ALA A 191 -16.09 -4.74 -9.01
N GLY A 192 -15.20 -3.74 -8.92
CA GLY A 192 -15.55 -2.33 -8.97
C GLY A 192 -16.35 -1.90 -7.75
N THR A 193 -15.94 -2.34 -6.56
CA THR A 193 -16.58 -1.94 -5.31
C THR A 193 -15.83 -0.81 -4.61
N ILE A 194 -16.50 -0.18 -3.67
CA ILE A 194 -15.92 0.70 -2.66
C ILE A 194 -16.45 0.20 -1.32
N SER A 195 -15.59 -0.47 -0.56
CA SER A 195 -15.95 -1.12 0.69
C SER A 195 -15.07 -0.68 1.85
N ILE A 196 -15.65 -0.66 3.05
CA ILE A 196 -14.92 -0.39 4.27
C ILE A 196 -13.96 -1.54 4.57
N ASN A 197 -12.80 -1.21 5.14
CA ASN A 197 -11.82 -2.20 5.55
C ASN A 197 -12.42 -3.17 6.61
N PRO A 198 -12.46 -4.48 6.34
CA PRO A 198 -13.06 -5.44 7.26
C PRO A 198 -12.20 -5.71 8.50
N LYS A 199 -10.88 -5.49 8.44
CA LYS A 199 -9.94 -5.70 9.55
C LYS A 199 -10.02 -4.58 10.59
N TYR A 200 -10.20 -3.33 10.12
CA TYR A 200 -10.22 -2.15 10.99
C TYR A 200 -11.24 -1.12 10.47
N PRO A 201 -12.52 -1.39 10.65
CA PRO A 201 -13.58 -0.51 10.15
C PRO A 201 -13.60 0.82 10.89
N ARG A 202 -13.61 1.93 10.11
CA ARG A 202 -13.76 3.30 10.59
C ARG A 202 -14.88 3.98 9.80
N PRO A 203 -16.14 3.76 10.14
CA PRO A 203 -17.30 4.18 9.35
C PRO A 203 -17.32 5.68 9.05
N ASP A 204 -17.11 6.53 10.04
CA ASP A 204 -17.15 7.99 9.83
C ASP A 204 -16.08 8.48 8.87
N VAL A 205 -14.85 7.96 8.99
CA VAL A 205 -13.74 8.29 8.10
C VAL A 205 -14.00 7.76 6.68
N PHE A 206 -14.52 6.55 6.56
CA PHE A 206 -14.89 5.96 5.29
C PHE A 206 -15.96 6.81 4.57
N GLU A 207 -17.04 7.19 5.28
CA GLU A 207 -18.09 8.05 4.74
C GLU A 207 -17.56 9.40 4.26
N GLN A 208 -16.75 10.04 5.09
CA GLN A 208 -16.11 11.32 4.72
C GLN A 208 -15.27 11.18 3.46
N ARG A 209 -14.50 10.10 3.33
CA ARG A 209 -13.62 9.86 2.18
C ARG A 209 -14.42 9.57 0.92
N VAL A 210 -15.45 8.71 0.98
CA VAL A 210 -16.32 8.43 -0.18
C VAL A 210 -16.93 9.73 -0.73
N ARG A 211 -17.39 10.63 0.16
CA ARG A 211 -17.95 11.93 -0.24
C ARG A 211 -16.90 12.87 -0.85
N SER A 212 -15.74 13.00 -0.20
CA SER A 212 -14.72 13.99 -0.58
C SER A 212 -13.91 13.60 -1.82
N LYS A 213 -13.70 12.29 -2.06
CA LYS A 213 -12.87 11.81 -3.16
C LYS A 213 -13.59 11.78 -4.51
N ASN A 214 -14.91 11.99 -4.56
CA ASN A 214 -15.71 11.99 -5.79
C ASN A 214 -15.55 10.74 -6.68
N TRP A 215 -15.26 9.58 -6.09
CA TRP A 215 -14.98 8.36 -6.85
C TRP A 215 -16.14 7.94 -7.73
N LEU A 216 -17.37 7.94 -7.21
CA LEU A 216 -18.58 7.56 -7.98
C LEU A 216 -18.87 8.51 -9.15
N LYS A 217 -18.39 9.78 -9.08
CA LYS A 217 -18.47 10.70 -10.21
C LYS A 217 -17.40 10.41 -11.26
N THR A 218 -16.18 10.06 -10.82
CA THR A 218 -15.05 9.77 -11.71
C THR A 218 -15.17 8.40 -12.35
N TRP A 219 -15.74 7.42 -11.62
CA TRP A 219 -15.94 6.03 -12.03
C TRP A 219 -17.38 5.59 -11.74
N PRO A 220 -18.36 5.90 -12.64
CA PRO A 220 -19.79 5.68 -12.38
C PRO A 220 -20.23 4.22 -12.28
N LEU A 221 -19.42 3.27 -12.77
CA LEU A 221 -19.72 1.83 -12.66
C LEU A 221 -19.38 1.24 -11.29
N LEU A 222 -18.70 2.01 -10.43
CA LEU A 222 -18.37 1.55 -9.08
C LEU A 222 -19.62 1.41 -8.23
N LYS A 223 -19.58 0.45 -7.33
CA LYS A 223 -20.66 0.16 -6.38
C LYS A 223 -20.14 0.31 -4.96
N ARG A 224 -20.79 1.15 -4.16
CA ARG A 224 -20.56 1.18 -2.73
C ARG A 224 -21.26 -0.01 -2.08
N VAL A 225 -20.54 -0.76 -1.23
CA VAL A 225 -21.01 -1.94 -0.50
C VAL A 225 -20.67 -1.83 0.98
#